data_2d529bc40f1f0d3983b0f42265b9e8f0
#
_entry.id   2d529bc40f1f0d3983b0f42265b9e8f0
#
_cell.length_a   1.000
_cell.length_b   1.000
_cell.length_c   1.000
_cell.angle_alpha   90.00
_cell.angle_beta   90.00
_cell.angle_gamma   90.00
#
_symmetry.space_group_name_H-M   'P 1'
#
loop_
_entity.id
_entity.type
_entity.pdbx_description
1 polymer ?
#
loop_
_entity_poly.entity_id
_entity_poly.type
_entity_poly.pdbx_seq_one_letter_code
_entity_poly.pdbx_strand_id
1 'polypeptide(L)'
;RMHRKDAPFFTDKMPNNFRHIGLIHLIMPNAKIIDARRYPLDCCFSMFKQLFAQGQEFTYGLEEAGSYYNSYVKLMNHWDSVLPGKILRVNNEDVVEDLEGQVINILEFLELPFEEECISFYETERSVRTASSEQVRKPVNKEGMGRWKPYAKYLKPLVKTLDKDLLKSEDIAHIIE
;
A
#
# COMPACT_ATOMS: atom_id res chain seq x y z
N ARG A 1 6.55 18.61 -11.51
CA ARG A 1 7.10 17.28 -11.87
C ARG A 1 7.79 17.44 -13.22
N MET A 2 9.09 17.19 -13.29
CA MET A 2 9.75 17.05 -14.60
C MET A 2 9.38 15.68 -15.15
N HIS A 3 8.45 15.63 -16.10
CA HIS A 3 8.23 14.45 -16.90
C HIS A 3 9.43 14.31 -17.85
N ARG A 4 10.12 13.18 -17.83
CA ARG A 4 11.06 12.84 -18.91
C ARG A 4 10.21 12.63 -20.16
N LYS A 5 10.27 13.58 -21.08
CA LYS A 5 9.47 13.55 -22.31
C LYS A 5 9.79 12.34 -23.23
N ASP A 6 10.92 11.67 -22.97
CA ASP A 6 11.45 10.59 -23.81
C ASP A 6 11.28 9.20 -23.19
N ALA A 7 10.64 9.09 -21.99
CA ALA A 7 10.41 7.79 -21.38
C ALA A 7 9.13 7.16 -21.96
N PRO A 8 9.16 5.87 -22.40
CA PRO A 8 8.00 5.20 -22.96
C PRO A 8 6.90 4.95 -21.93
N PHE A 9 7.25 4.95 -20.62
CA PHE A 9 6.35 4.73 -19.51
C PHE A 9 6.49 5.81 -18.44
N PHE A 10 5.41 6.02 -17.69
CA PHE A 10 5.45 6.83 -16.48
C PHE A 10 4.65 6.13 -15.37
N THR A 11 5.01 6.43 -14.13
CA THR A 11 4.26 5.99 -12.97
C THR A 11 3.65 7.19 -12.27
N ASP A 12 2.41 7.08 -11.82
CA ASP A 12 1.80 8.00 -10.87
C ASP A 12 1.43 7.26 -9.59
N LYS A 13 1.88 7.78 -8.45
CA LYS A 13 1.59 7.21 -7.15
C LYS A 13 1.05 8.26 -6.20
N MET A 14 -0.23 8.09 -5.84
CA MET A 14 -0.90 8.82 -4.79
C MET A 14 -1.75 7.83 -3.98
N PRO A 15 -1.63 7.75 -2.65
CA PRO A 15 -2.36 6.76 -1.85
C PRO A 15 -3.87 6.76 -2.10
N ASN A 16 -4.47 7.92 -2.37
CA ASN A 16 -5.90 8.08 -2.56
C ASN A 16 -6.38 7.89 -4.01
N ASN A 17 -5.52 7.48 -4.95
CA ASN A 17 -5.91 7.24 -6.35
C ASN A 17 -6.95 6.11 -6.49
N PHE A 18 -7.05 5.20 -5.53
CA PHE A 18 -8.04 4.14 -5.52
C PHE A 18 -9.48 4.67 -5.65
N ARG A 19 -9.76 5.90 -5.22
CA ARG A 19 -11.07 6.56 -5.36
C ARG A 19 -11.39 6.96 -6.81
N HIS A 20 -10.37 7.03 -7.65
CA HIS A 20 -10.46 7.56 -9.01
C HIS A 20 -10.20 6.50 -10.08
N ILE A 21 -10.11 5.21 -9.72
CA ILE A 21 -9.79 4.12 -10.66
C ILE A 21 -10.73 4.10 -11.86
N GLY A 22 -12.04 4.28 -11.65
CA GLY A 22 -13.00 4.35 -12.75
C GLY A 22 -12.72 5.51 -13.72
N LEU A 23 -12.40 6.69 -13.21
CA LEU A 23 -12.01 7.83 -14.04
C LEU A 23 -10.67 7.59 -14.75
N ILE A 24 -9.69 7.05 -14.04
CA ILE A 24 -8.38 6.69 -14.62
C ILE A 24 -8.58 5.69 -15.75
N HIS A 25 -9.42 4.68 -15.58
CA HIS A 25 -9.73 3.71 -16.63
C HIS A 25 -10.38 4.34 -17.86
N LEU A 26 -11.28 5.32 -17.68
CA LEU A 26 -11.92 6.01 -18.79
C LEU A 26 -10.94 6.88 -19.59
N ILE A 27 -10.06 7.62 -18.94
CA ILE A 27 -9.13 8.55 -19.63
C ILE A 27 -7.82 7.87 -20.05
N MET A 28 -7.46 6.75 -19.44
CA MET A 28 -6.24 5.97 -19.73
C MET A 28 -6.58 4.46 -19.72
N PRO A 29 -7.31 3.95 -20.72
CA PRO A 29 -7.83 2.57 -20.71
C PRO A 29 -6.72 1.50 -20.70
N ASN A 30 -5.52 1.86 -21.12
CA ASN A 30 -4.35 0.97 -21.13
C ASN A 30 -3.50 1.05 -19.84
N ALA A 31 -3.85 1.93 -18.90
CA ALA A 31 -3.12 1.99 -17.64
C ALA A 31 -3.27 0.68 -16.85
N LYS A 32 -2.17 0.13 -16.40
CA LYS A 32 -2.12 -0.97 -15.42
C LYS A 32 -2.17 -0.39 -14.01
N ILE A 33 -2.93 -1.01 -13.13
CA ILE A 33 -3.14 -0.52 -11.77
C ILE A 33 -2.54 -1.52 -10.79
N ILE A 34 -1.72 -1.05 -9.87
CA ILE A 34 -1.16 -1.86 -8.78
C ILE A 34 -1.74 -1.37 -7.46
N ASP A 35 -2.46 -2.25 -6.77
CA ASP A 35 -2.94 -2.03 -5.41
C ASP A 35 -1.88 -2.52 -4.41
N ALA A 36 -0.99 -1.62 -3.98
CA ALA A 36 0.02 -1.91 -2.96
C ALA A 36 -0.63 -1.89 -1.57
N ARG A 37 -0.97 -3.06 -1.09
CA ARG A 37 -1.70 -3.26 0.18
C ARG A 37 -0.75 -3.64 1.31
N ARG A 38 -1.17 -3.35 2.52
CA ARG A 38 -0.47 -3.73 3.74
C ARG A 38 -1.46 -4.21 4.79
N TYR A 39 -1.02 -5.09 5.69
CA TYR A 39 -1.84 -5.57 6.79
C TYR A 39 -2.51 -4.43 7.56
N PRO A 40 -3.83 -4.48 7.83
CA PRO A 40 -4.59 -3.33 8.33
C PRO A 40 -4.04 -2.72 9.61
N LEU A 41 -3.64 -3.53 10.60
CA LEU A 41 -3.10 -3.02 11.87
C LEU A 41 -1.78 -2.27 11.65
N ASP A 42 -0.88 -2.80 10.83
CA ASP A 42 0.38 -2.12 10.51
C ASP A 42 0.15 -0.85 9.68
N CYS A 43 -0.80 -0.91 8.73
CA CYS A 43 -1.15 0.23 7.88
C CYS A 43 -1.74 1.37 8.70
N CYS A 44 -2.83 1.11 9.43
CA CYS A 44 -3.55 2.13 10.20
C CYS A 44 -2.69 2.69 11.33
N PHE A 45 -1.95 1.83 12.05
CA PHE A 45 -1.03 2.29 13.09
C PHE A 45 0.11 3.16 12.53
N SER A 46 0.65 2.80 11.36
CA SER A 46 1.68 3.60 10.69
C SER A 46 1.16 4.98 10.27
N MET A 47 -0.06 5.04 9.73
CA MET A 47 -0.71 6.29 9.37
C MET A 47 -0.99 7.15 10.61
N PHE A 48 -1.52 6.57 11.67
CA PHE A 48 -1.82 7.27 12.93
C PHE A 48 -0.58 7.92 13.57
N LYS A 49 0.59 7.29 13.45
CA LYS A 49 1.86 7.86 13.95
C LYS A 49 2.45 8.96 13.09
N GLN A 50 2.01 9.09 11.84
CA GLN A 50 2.58 10.02 10.88
C GLN A 50 1.83 11.35 10.93
N LEU A 51 2.55 12.44 11.16
CA LEU A 51 1.99 13.77 11.00
C LEU A 51 1.92 14.11 9.51
N PHE A 52 0.70 14.14 8.98
CA PHE A 52 0.43 14.65 7.63
C PHE A 52 0.04 16.13 7.72
N ALA A 53 0.64 16.96 6.88
CA ALA A 53 0.41 18.40 6.94
C ALA A 53 -1.02 18.78 6.55
N GLN A 54 -1.62 18.11 5.55
CA GLN A 54 -2.98 18.40 5.05
C GLN A 54 -3.55 17.19 4.30
N GLY A 55 -4.89 17.08 4.29
CA GLY A 55 -5.63 16.18 3.40
C GLY A 55 -5.65 14.71 3.82
N GLN A 56 -5.24 14.40 5.07
CA GLN A 56 -5.25 13.04 5.60
C GLN A 56 -5.79 13.04 7.05
N GLU A 57 -6.81 13.85 7.31
CA GLU A 57 -7.34 14.11 8.66
C GLU A 57 -7.86 12.82 9.33
N PHE A 58 -8.35 11.86 8.54
CA PHE A 58 -8.78 10.54 9.02
C PHE A 58 -7.67 9.74 9.70
N THR A 59 -6.40 10.09 9.51
CA THR A 59 -5.27 9.39 10.14
C THR A 59 -5.04 9.78 11.59
N TYR A 60 -5.68 10.85 12.08
CA TYR A 60 -5.51 11.34 13.45
C TYR A 60 -6.40 10.65 14.48
N GLY A 61 -7.31 9.78 14.05
CA GLY A 61 -8.12 8.92 14.90
C GLY A 61 -8.02 7.45 14.51
N LEU A 62 -8.02 6.56 15.50
CA LEU A 62 -7.92 5.12 15.25
C LEU A 62 -9.19 4.56 14.60
N GLU A 63 -10.36 5.06 14.99
CA GLU A 63 -11.64 4.64 14.42
C GLU A 63 -11.80 5.17 13.00
N GLU A 64 -11.42 6.42 12.75
CA GLU A 64 -11.45 7.05 11.44
C GLU A 64 -10.50 6.36 10.47
N ALA A 65 -9.29 6.02 10.93
CA ALA A 65 -8.32 5.27 10.13
C ALA A 65 -8.85 3.86 9.78
N GLY A 66 -9.48 3.17 10.73
CA GLY A 66 -10.11 1.87 10.50
C GLY A 66 -11.29 1.95 9.51
N SER A 67 -12.17 2.92 9.69
CA SER A 67 -13.31 3.16 8.79
C SER A 67 -12.86 3.49 7.36
N TYR A 68 -11.81 4.29 7.23
CA TYR A 68 -11.23 4.62 5.93
C TYR A 68 -10.61 3.39 5.27
N TYR A 69 -9.91 2.55 6.03
CA TYR A 69 -9.34 1.30 5.51
C TYR A 69 -10.42 0.33 5.03
N ASN A 70 -11.50 0.14 5.79
CA ASN A 70 -12.64 -0.68 5.36
C ASN A 70 -13.25 -0.14 4.06
N SER A 71 -13.44 1.17 3.96
CA SER A 71 -13.97 1.84 2.76
C SER A 71 -13.05 1.65 1.55
N TYR A 72 -11.73 1.72 1.77
CA TYR A 72 -10.74 1.42 0.74
C TYR A 72 -10.87 -0.02 0.25
N VAL A 73 -10.90 -1.00 1.14
CA VAL A 73 -11.01 -2.42 0.77
C VAL A 73 -12.31 -2.69 0.02
N LYS A 74 -13.44 -2.15 0.51
CA LYS A 74 -14.74 -2.27 -0.14
C LYS A 74 -14.74 -1.71 -1.56
N LEU A 75 -14.12 -0.55 -1.74
CA LEU A 75 -14.03 0.07 -3.07
C LEU A 75 -13.08 -0.70 -4.00
N MET A 76 -11.96 -1.22 -3.48
CA MET A 76 -11.06 -2.06 -4.28
C MET A 76 -11.73 -3.37 -4.72
N ASN A 77 -12.50 -4.01 -3.85
CA ASN A 77 -13.29 -5.19 -4.20
C ASN A 77 -14.37 -4.88 -5.27
N HIS A 78 -14.97 -3.69 -5.22
CA HIS A 78 -15.86 -3.23 -6.30
C HIS A 78 -15.09 -3.09 -7.62
N TRP A 79 -13.93 -2.45 -7.63
CA TRP A 79 -13.11 -2.31 -8.84
C TRP A 79 -12.68 -3.67 -9.40
N ASP A 80 -12.30 -4.63 -8.56
CA ASP A 80 -11.97 -6.00 -8.98
C ASP A 80 -13.16 -6.67 -9.71
N SER A 81 -14.41 -6.40 -9.26
CA SER A 81 -15.61 -6.98 -9.85
C SER A 81 -16.01 -6.35 -11.19
N VAL A 82 -15.81 -5.04 -11.36
CA VAL A 82 -16.25 -4.31 -12.57
C VAL A 82 -15.13 -4.12 -13.60
N LEU A 83 -13.88 -4.29 -13.20
CA LEU A 83 -12.68 -4.18 -14.04
C LEU A 83 -11.77 -5.43 -13.88
N PRO A 84 -12.28 -6.63 -14.18
CA PRO A 84 -11.53 -7.86 -13.93
C PRO A 84 -10.19 -7.87 -14.70
N GLY A 85 -9.10 -8.25 -14.01
CA GLY A 85 -7.76 -8.32 -14.58
C GLY A 85 -7.05 -6.97 -14.83
N LYS A 86 -7.66 -5.85 -14.44
CA LYS A 86 -7.04 -4.51 -14.57
C LYS A 86 -6.21 -4.09 -13.38
N ILE A 87 -6.38 -4.77 -12.24
CA ILE A 87 -5.72 -4.42 -10.98
C ILE A 87 -4.93 -5.61 -10.48
N LEU A 88 -3.65 -5.41 -10.22
CA LEU A 88 -2.81 -6.38 -9.51
C LEU A 88 -2.74 -5.97 -8.04
N ARG A 89 -3.13 -6.88 -7.14
CA ARG A 89 -2.93 -6.69 -5.70
C ARG A 89 -1.57 -7.24 -5.30
N VAL A 90 -0.80 -6.39 -4.62
CA VAL A 90 0.52 -6.71 -4.09
C VAL A 90 0.54 -6.42 -2.60
N ASN A 91 0.66 -7.46 -1.77
CA ASN A 91 0.75 -7.26 -0.33
C ASN A 91 2.20 -6.98 0.07
N ASN A 92 2.40 -6.01 0.93
CA ASN A 92 3.73 -5.66 1.44
C ASN A 92 4.41 -6.85 2.15
N GLU A 93 3.64 -7.65 2.84
CA GLU A 93 4.10 -8.83 3.56
C GLU A 93 4.71 -9.85 2.60
N ASP A 94 4.07 -10.10 1.46
CA ASP A 94 4.53 -11.03 0.42
C ASP A 94 5.81 -10.49 -0.24
N VAL A 95 5.90 -9.16 -0.47
CA VAL A 95 7.12 -8.51 -0.99
C VAL A 95 8.29 -8.62 -0.02
N VAL A 96 8.02 -8.52 1.28
CA VAL A 96 9.06 -8.66 2.32
C VAL A 96 9.53 -10.12 2.45
N GLU A 97 8.68 -11.07 2.16
CA GLU A 97 8.98 -12.50 2.24
C GLU A 97 9.67 -13.01 0.98
N ASP A 98 9.22 -12.58 -0.20
CA ASP A 98 9.75 -12.98 -1.52
C ASP A 98 9.79 -11.78 -2.48
N LEU A 99 10.82 -10.94 -2.33
CA LEU A 99 10.98 -9.74 -3.16
C LEU A 99 11.08 -10.08 -4.65
N GLU A 100 11.91 -11.06 -4.99
CA GLU A 100 12.19 -11.39 -6.40
C GLU A 100 10.93 -11.93 -7.09
N GLY A 101 10.25 -12.89 -6.47
CA GLY A 101 9.01 -13.46 -7.02
C GLY A 101 7.92 -12.41 -7.18
N GLN A 102 7.78 -11.47 -6.22
CA GLN A 102 6.80 -10.39 -6.33
C GLN A 102 7.17 -9.37 -7.41
N VAL A 103 8.46 -9.04 -7.59
CA VAL A 103 8.93 -8.18 -8.68
C VAL A 103 8.66 -8.83 -10.04
N ILE A 104 8.95 -10.14 -10.21
CA ILE A 104 8.63 -10.88 -11.44
C ILE A 104 7.13 -10.80 -11.73
N ASN A 105 6.28 -11.11 -10.76
CA ASN A 105 4.83 -11.05 -10.91
C ASN A 105 4.32 -9.65 -11.31
N ILE A 106 4.90 -8.60 -10.74
CA ILE A 106 4.58 -7.20 -11.09
C ILE A 106 4.98 -6.91 -12.53
N LEU A 107 6.19 -7.30 -12.95
CA LEU A 107 6.70 -7.04 -14.30
C LEU A 107 5.93 -7.83 -15.36
N GLU A 108 5.57 -9.09 -15.08
CA GLU A 108 4.68 -9.88 -15.94
C GLU A 108 3.32 -9.19 -16.13
N PHE A 109 2.69 -8.73 -15.03
CA PHE A 109 1.43 -7.97 -15.13
C PHE A 109 1.58 -6.71 -15.94
N LEU A 110 2.71 -6.01 -15.84
CA LEU A 110 3.02 -4.79 -16.59
C LEU A 110 3.45 -5.07 -18.04
N GLU A 111 3.67 -6.32 -18.42
CA GLU A 111 4.20 -6.75 -19.74
C GLU A 111 5.60 -6.14 -20.00
N LEU A 112 6.41 -6.06 -18.95
CA LEU A 112 7.77 -5.52 -18.99
C LEU A 112 8.80 -6.65 -18.75
N PRO A 113 9.99 -6.55 -19.35
CA PRO A 113 11.07 -7.49 -19.08
C PRO A 113 11.57 -7.34 -17.64
N PHE A 114 12.08 -8.43 -17.09
CA PHE A 114 12.77 -8.39 -15.81
C PHE A 114 14.10 -7.64 -15.94
N GLU A 115 14.37 -6.76 -14.97
CA GLU A 115 15.64 -6.04 -14.82
C GLU A 115 16.11 -6.18 -13.37
N GLU A 116 17.39 -6.55 -13.18
CA GLU A 116 17.97 -6.83 -11.85
C GLU A 116 17.99 -5.58 -10.94
N GLU A 117 18.05 -4.40 -11.55
CA GLU A 117 17.93 -3.12 -10.86
C GLU A 117 16.59 -2.93 -10.13
N CYS A 118 15.56 -3.67 -10.50
CA CYS A 118 14.28 -3.65 -9.79
C CYS A 118 14.40 -4.26 -8.39
N ILE A 119 15.33 -5.19 -8.18
CA ILE A 119 15.60 -5.80 -6.87
C ILE A 119 16.58 -4.95 -6.06
N SER A 120 17.61 -4.40 -6.69
CA SER A 120 18.63 -3.53 -6.07
C SER A 120 18.23 -2.04 -6.08
N PHE A 121 16.94 -1.73 -6.03
CA PHE A 121 16.37 -0.37 -6.10
C PHE A 121 16.97 0.62 -5.08
N TYR A 122 17.48 0.14 -3.96
CA TYR A 122 18.08 0.93 -2.88
C TYR A 122 19.44 1.52 -3.27
N GLU A 123 20.08 1.01 -4.31
CA GLU A 123 21.36 1.53 -4.87
C GLU A 123 21.12 2.73 -5.78
N THR A 124 19.87 3.04 -6.13
CA THR A 124 19.53 4.14 -7.03
C THR A 124 19.83 5.49 -6.38
N GLU A 125 20.65 6.33 -7.01
CA GLU A 125 21.00 7.68 -6.53
C GLU A 125 19.90 8.74 -6.71
N ARG A 126 18.78 8.38 -7.31
CA ARG A 126 17.67 9.28 -7.57
C ARG A 126 17.16 9.97 -6.31
N SER A 127 16.98 11.29 -6.36
CA SER A 127 16.40 12.07 -5.27
C SER A 127 14.95 11.62 -4.96
N VAL A 128 14.69 11.22 -3.72
CA VAL A 128 13.38 10.86 -3.21
C VAL A 128 12.92 11.91 -2.20
N ARG A 129 11.80 12.59 -2.49
CA ARG A 129 11.25 13.70 -1.67
C ARG A 129 9.97 13.26 -0.96
N THR A 130 10.03 12.15 -0.21
CA THR A 130 8.87 11.63 0.55
C THR A 130 9.29 11.30 1.98
N ALA A 131 8.32 11.11 2.88
CA ALA A 131 8.57 10.67 4.25
C ALA A 131 9.34 9.34 4.34
N SER A 132 9.37 8.56 3.24
CA SER A 132 10.10 7.29 3.14
C SER A 132 11.46 7.41 2.49
N SER A 133 12.03 8.62 2.33
CA SER A 133 13.31 8.86 1.64
C SER A 133 14.46 8.03 2.21
N GLU A 134 14.49 7.82 3.52
CA GLU A 134 15.49 7.00 4.20
C GLU A 134 15.25 5.49 3.99
N GLN A 135 13.98 5.07 3.97
CA GLN A 135 13.62 3.65 3.85
C GLN A 135 13.93 3.08 2.47
N VAL A 136 13.73 3.87 1.41
CA VAL A 136 14.03 3.44 0.04
C VAL A 136 15.51 3.32 -0.28
N ARG A 137 16.39 3.70 0.64
CA ARG A 137 17.86 3.55 0.56
C ARG A 137 18.36 2.28 1.26
N LYS A 138 17.47 1.44 1.72
CA LYS A 138 17.78 0.17 2.37
C LYS A 138 17.10 -0.98 1.62
N PRO A 139 17.69 -2.18 1.62
CA PRO A 139 16.99 -3.36 1.17
C PRO A 139 15.65 -3.54 1.89
N VAL A 140 14.71 -4.21 1.23
CA VAL A 140 13.44 -4.60 1.85
C VAL A 140 13.72 -5.39 3.12
N ASN A 141 13.02 -5.06 4.19
CA ASN A 141 13.23 -5.69 5.50
C ASN A 141 11.91 -5.80 6.28
N LYS A 142 11.94 -6.58 7.37
CA LYS A 142 10.77 -6.85 8.22
C LYS A 142 10.48 -5.78 9.28
N GLU A 143 11.28 -4.72 9.37
CA GLU A 143 11.13 -3.69 10.42
C GLU A 143 9.76 -3.00 10.41
N GLY A 144 9.09 -2.98 9.27
CA GLY A 144 7.76 -2.42 9.11
C GLY A 144 6.64 -3.30 9.68
N MET A 145 6.85 -4.59 9.85
CA MET A 145 5.82 -5.58 10.20
C MET A 145 5.67 -5.71 11.72
N GLY A 146 4.43 -5.76 12.19
CA GLY A 146 4.12 -5.97 13.62
C GLY A 146 4.50 -4.79 14.54
N ARG A 147 4.77 -3.61 14.02
CA ARG A 147 5.10 -2.42 14.82
C ARG A 147 3.96 -1.97 15.75
N TRP A 148 2.76 -2.39 15.50
CA TRP A 148 1.60 -2.15 16.34
C TRP A 148 1.62 -2.98 17.63
N LYS A 149 2.29 -4.16 17.64
CA LYS A 149 2.24 -5.14 18.76
C LYS A 149 2.56 -4.55 20.13
N PRO A 150 3.63 -3.75 20.32
CA PRO A 150 3.92 -3.12 21.62
C PRO A 150 2.82 -2.17 22.11
N TYR A 151 1.93 -1.74 21.20
CA TYR A 151 0.85 -0.79 21.46
C TYR A 151 -0.53 -1.44 21.47
N ALA A 152 -0.62 -2.77 21.37
CA ALA A 152 -1.85 -3.56 21.22
C ALA A 152 -2.97 -3.10 22.16
N LYS A 153 -2.68 -2.90 23.45
CA LYS A 153 -3.65 -2.46 24.47
C LYS A 153 -4.37 -1.13 24.16
N TYR A 154 -3.78 -0.30 23.31
CA TYR A 154 -4.35 0.99 22.92
C TYR A 154 -5.13 0.92 21.59
N LEU A 155 -5.04 -0.21 20.86
CA LEU A 155 -5.62 -0.37 19.53
C LEU A 155 -7.04 -0.98 19.54
N LYS A 156 -7.64 -1.17 20.72
CA LYS A 156 -9.03 -1.66 20.84
C LYS A 156 -10.03 -0.87 19.98
N PRO A 157 -9.99 0.48 19.89
CA PRO A 157 -10.90 1.23 19.02
C PRO A 157 -10.71 0.87 17.53
N LEU A 158 -9.46 0.75 17.07
CA LEU A 158 -9.13 0.36 15.69
C LEU A 158 -9.68 -1.03 15.36
N VAL A 159 -9.39 -2.03 16.22
CA VAL A 159 -9.84 -3.43 16.01
C VAL A 159 -11.35 -3.57 16.01
N LYS A 160 -12.06 -2.79 16.84
CA LYS A 160 -13.52 -2.76 16.85
C LYS A 160 -14.13 -2.19 15.56
N THR A 161 -13.42 -1.30 14.90
CA THR A 161 -13.87 -0.63 13.69
C THR A 161 -13.54 -1.42 12.44
N LEU A 162 -12.36 -2.05 12.38
CA LEU A 162 -11.94 -2.84 11.23
C LEU A 162 -12.86 -4.06 11.03
N ASP A 163 -13.16 -4.35 9.76
CA ASP A 163 -13.90 -5.56 9.39
C ASP A 163 -13.10 -6.80 9.83
N LYS A 164 -13.75 -7.70 10.53
CA LYS A 164 -13.09 -8.87 11.14
C LYS A 164 -12.39 -9.78 10.14
N ASP A 165 -12.94 -9.87 8.93
CA ASP A 165 -12.37 -10.69 7.85
C ASP A 165 -11.00 -10.16 7.34
N LEU A 166 -10.65 -8.92 7.71
CA LEU A 166 -9.37 -8.32 7.38
C LEU A 166 -8.29 -8.59 8.43
N LEU A 167 -8.67 -9.12 9.57
CA LEU A 167 -7.80 -9.32 10.73
C LEU A 167 -7.53 -10.81 10.97
N LYS A 168 -6.33 -11.10 11.46
CA LYS A 168 -6.01 -12.44 11.97
C LYS A 168 -6.67 -12.65 13.33
N SER A 169 -7.29 -13.80 13.55
CA SER A 169 -7.99 -14.11 14.81
C SER A 169 -7.06 -14.00 16.04
N GLU A 170 -5.79 -14.39 15.90
CA GLU A 170 -4.76 -14.29 16.93
C GLU A 170 -4.47 -12.84 17.33
N ASP A 171 -4.45 -11.90 16.37
CA ASP A 171 -4.21 -10.49 16.61
C ASP A 171 -5.42 -9.84 17.29
N ILE A 172 -6.65 -10.26 16.93
CA ILE A 172 -7.88 -9.82 17.60
C ILE A 172 -7.84 -10.24 19.07
N ALA A 173 -7.56 -11.50 19.35
CA ALA A 173 -7.47 -12.02 20.71
C ALA A 173 -6.44 -11.23 21.54
N HIS A 174 -5.25 -11.05 20.99
CA HIS A 174 -4.14 -10.32 21.65
C HIS A 174 -4.48 -8.86 22.01
N ILE A 175 -5.39 -8.21 21.28
CA ILE A 175 -5.75 -6.80 21.51
C ILE A 175 -6.98 -6.66 22.41
N ILE A 176 -7.94 -7.58 22.29
CA ILE A 176 -9.23 -7.47 23.02
C ILE A 176 -9.17 -8.02 24.43
N GLU A 177 -8.33 -9.02 24.68
CA GLU A 177 -8.00 -9.51 26.03
C GLU A 177 -7.20 -8.47 26.83
#